data_9e909ff3efe917a8fc860a75f5b54fb9
#
_entry.id   9e909ff3efe917a8fc860a75f5b54fb9
#
_cell.length_a   1.000
_cell.length_b   1.000
_cell.length_c   1.000
_cell.angle_alpha   90.00
_cell.angle_beta   90.00
_cell.angle_gamma   90.00
#
_symmetry.space_group_name_H-M   'P 1'
#
loop_
_entity.id
_entity.type
_entity.pdbx_description
1 polymer ?
#
loop_
_entity_poly.entity_id
_entity_poly.type
_entity_poly.pdbx_seq_one_letter_code
_entity_poly.pdbx_strand_id
1 'polypeptide(L)'
;MNKVYVSYYGDSISIVEGRYKHDKDKFYVKNFNVFSIEDIAQDFSKEKYALLRYALENVKLKSRHVVFCLNTRDVILNPQKLPNMDKKDLDGFMKLEMDEMMALESDEYVFSYEVSSETPDNSDGDESSLNLIIGAIQKEEVNAIVEIMHEFDLVLDRIDTLSTAYLRMLKNLDYNDIMVTNISDNSTIINIYKKDTLFISDNIPIKITAKDMDMQLLNVVEESKGLMNYYSSRNFGKVTDTILILGKRYSNKLIYETFSSAFSSYVSQGLTEIMDISDMITGDIDEDDINSIVELLGSMIEPKGKRDFENINFLPMDILRKQIKAKQMKNILKIAPIVILILAIPYLCLIFSNNLANKELENVNGEIRNIESAYYQIGNIEKMIQSKSEEIKVYDMLIGKKVKWENLLDDIDKNTPSKVELTSLSTTYQNLGTNNKADNSKSNKTTTDKSSNNETKSSTKSDSNGDKTDNDLNEDKTTNVSEALTGNSETNSNNTDKDDKTPLYDKIPNVINIEGNAKDSSYVGQFLYKLKGLYYFKDVKLHSIKSNAEDSNYTFSMTLYLKEGVLTNE
;
A
#
# COMPACT_ATOMS: atom_id res chain seq x y z
N MET A 1 -20.79 -4.73 0.01
CA MET A 1 -20.94 -6.11 0.49
C MET A 1 -21.74 -6.04 1.76
N ASN A 2 -22.66 -6.99 2.03
CA ASN A 2 -23.34 -6.98 3.34
C ASN A 2 -22.39 -7.49 4.41
N LYS A 3 -22.51 -6.92 5.59
CA LYS A 3 -21.82 -7.35 6.82
C LYS A 3 -22.85 -7.70 7.88
N VAL A 4 -22.40 -8.36 8.91
CA VAL A 4 -23.17 -8.61 10.14
C VAL A 4 -22.75 -7.56 11.17
N TYR A 5 -23.70 -6.92 11.78
CA TYR A 5 -23.50 -5.94 12.83
C TYR A 5 -24.09 -6.51 14.11
N VAL A 6 -23.31 -6.53 15.17
CA VAL A 6 -23.68 -7.12 16.45
C VAL A 6 -23.55 -6.06 17.54
N SER A 7 -24.60 -5.82 18.27
CA SER A 7 -24.60 -4.95 19.46
C SER A 7 -24.77 -5.81 20.71
N TYR A 8 -23.88 -5.64 21.68
CA TYR A 8 -23.86 -6.43 22.93
C TYR A 8 -24.02 -5.53 24.13
N TYR A 9 -25.11 -5.72 24.89
CA TYR A 9 -25.46 -4.95 26.09
C TYR A 9 -25.20 -5.70 27.40
N GLY A 10 -24.71 -6.93 27.32
CA GLY A 10 -24.53 -7.80 28.47
C GLY A 10 -25.77 -8.66 28.78
N ASP A 11 -26.97 -8.12 28.70
CA ASP A 11 -28.26 -8.76 28.90
C ASP A 11 -29.04 -9.00 27.63
N SER A 12 -28.68 -8.34 26.55
CA SER A 12 -29.29 -8.48 25.27
C SER A 12 -28.27 -8.34 24.13
N ILE A 13 -28.58 -8.96 23.01
CA ILE A 13 -27.81 -8.88 21.77
C ILE A 13 -28.76 -8.59 20.62
N SER A 14 -28.40 -7.59 19.83
CA SER A 14 -29.05 -7.33 18.55
C SER A 14 -28.09 -7.67 17.42
N ILE A 15 -28.58 -8.41 16.42
CA ILE A 15 -27.80 -8.82 15.24
C ILE A 15 -28.52 -8.35 13.99
N VAL A 16 -27.83 -7.55 13.19
CA VAL A 16 -28.36 -7.05 11.90
C VAL A 16 -27.43 -7.47 10.78
N GLU A 17 -27.97 -8.08 9.73
CA GLU A 17 -27.25 -8.29 8.49
C GLU A 17 -27.66 -7.23 7.47
N GLY A 18 -26.71 -6.36 7.07
CA GLY A 18 -27.03 -5.24 6.22
C GLY A 18 -25.83 -4.51 5.66
N ARG A 19 -26.10 -3.33 5.12
CA ARG A 19 -25.09 -2.38 4.64
C ARG A 19 -25.70 -0.98 4.52
N TYR A 20 -24.88 0.03 4.66
CA TYR A 20 -25.19 1.40 4.27
C TYR A 20 -24.63 1.72 2.88
N LYS A 21 -25.37 2.51 2.10
CA LYS A 21 -24.94 3.02 0.80
C LYS A 21 -24.89 4.55 0.83
N HIS A 22 -23.70 5.09 0.81
CA HIS A 22 -23.46 6.53 0.80
C HIS A 22 -24.05 7.28 -0.40
N ASP A 23 -24.05 6.65 -1.58
CA ASP A 23 -24.56 7.25 -2.83
C ASP A 23 -26.08 7.48 -2.80
N LYS A 24 -26.79 6.75 -1.96
CA LYS A 24 -28.24 6.80 -1.83
C LYS A 24 -28.70 7.29 -0.46
N ASP A 25 -27.79 7.44 0.47
CA ASP A 25 -28.05 7.71 1.89
C ASP A 25 -29.09 6.74 2.49
N LYS A 26 -28.89 5.43 2.22
CA LYS A 26 -29.86 4.38 2.60
C LYS A 26 -29.20 3.20 3.29
N PHE A 27 -29.87 2.72 4.32
CA PHE A 27 -29.59 1.47 5.01
C PHE A 27 -30.35 0.32 4.34
N TYR A 28 -29.65 -0.74 4.00
CA TYR A 28 -30.25 -1.98 3.47
C TYR A 28 -30.13 -3.04 4.53
N VAL A 29 -31.22 -3.33 5.23
CA VAL A 29 -31.31 -4.34 6.26
C VAL A 29 -31.98 -5.58 5.68
N LYS A 30 -31.36 -6.74 5.89
CA LYS A 30 -31.85 -8.02 5.36
C LYS A 30 -32.40 -8.94 6.42
N ASN A 31 -31.72 -9.02 7.55
CA ASN A 31 -32.10 -9.85 8.68
C ASN A 31 -31.86 -9.03 9.95
N PHE A 32 -32.75 -9.19 10.87
CA PHE A 32 -32.67 -8.61 12.21
C PHE A 32 -33.08 -9.66 13.24
N ASN A 33 -32.31 -9.80 14.31
CA ASN A 33 -32.61 -10.72 15.41
C ASN A 33 -32.17 -10.07 16.72
N VAL A 34 -32.98 -10.22 17.74
CA VAL A 34 -32.69 -9.82 19.12
C VAL A 34 -32.73 -11.06 20.01
N PHE A 35 -31.76 -11.20 20.87
CA PHE A 35 -31.65 -12.25 21.87
C PHE A 35 -31.53 -11.62 23.24
N SER A 36 -32.17 -12.21 24.25
CA SER A 36 -32.15 -11.76 25.63
C SER A 36 -31.51 -12.83 26.52
N ILE A 37 -30.96 -12.41 27.67
CA ILE A 37 -30.45 -13.35 28.66
C ILE A 37 -31.52 -14.30 29.20
N GLU A 38 -32.81 -13.89 29.05
CA GLU A 38 -33.97 -14.71 29.42
C GLU A 38 -34.14 -15.94 28.50
N ASP A 39 -33.57 -15.87 27.27
CA ASP A 39 -33.58 -16.96 26.31
C ASP A 39 -32.60 -18.08 26.66
N ILE A 40 -31.69 -17.85 27.64
CA ILE A 40 -30.65 -18.78 28.01
C ILE A 40 -31.02 -19.50 29.31
N ALA A 41 -30.73 -20.80 29.38
CA ALA A 41 -30.86 -21.56 30.62
C ALA A 41 -29.96 -20.98 31.74
N GLN A 42 -30.50 -20.89 32.96
CA GLN A 42 -29.83 -20.22 34.11
C GLN A 42 -28.40 -20.71 34.42
N ASP A 43 -28.07 -21.95 34.07
CA ASP A 43 -26.75 -22.52 34.32
C ASP A 43 -25.64 -21.92 33.41
N PHE A 44 -25.98 -21.42 32.24
CA PHE A 44 -25.04 -20.83 31.29
C PHE A 44 -24.88 -19.31 31.46
N SER A 45 -25.78 -18.64 32.16
CA SER A 45 -25.78 -17.18 32.34
C SER A 45 -24.60 -16.63 33.16
N LYS A 46 -23.74 -17.48 33.70
CA LYS A 46 -22.56 -17.10 34.51
C LYS A 46 -21.33 -16.78 33.68
N GLU A 47 -21.27 -17.24 32.45
CA GLU A 47 -20.18 -16.94 31.54
C GLU A 47 -20.41 -15.57 30.86
N LYS A 48 -19.40 -14.71 30.88
CA LYS A 48 -19.50 -13.30 30.41
C LYS A 48 -20.09 -13.15 29.01
N TYR A 49 -19.81 -14.07 28.10
CA TYR A 49 -20.27 -14.03 26.71
C TYR A 49 -21.19 -15.21 26.32
N ALA A 50 -21.85 -15.86 27.32
CA ALA A 50 -22.77 -16.97 27.03
C ALA A 50 -23.89 -16.59 26.07
N LEU A 51 -24.45 -15.39 26.24
CA LEU A 51 -25.50 -14.87 25.35
C LEU A 51 -24.99 -14.68 23.91
N LEU A 52 -23.75 -14.23 23.73
CA LEU A 52 -23.15 -14.08 22.40
C LEU A 52 -23.00 -15.44 21.70
N ARG A 53 -22.50 -16.45 22.40
CA ARG A 53 -22.41 -17.81 21.85
C ARG A 53 -23.78 -18.34 21.47
N TYR A 54 -24.76 -18.23 22.39
CA TYR A 54 -26.14 -18.65 22.13
C TYR A 54 -26.76 -17.96 20.91
N ALA A 55 -26.58 -16.63 20.81
CA ALA A 55 -27.09 -15.86 19.68
C ALA A 55 -26.47 -16.29 18.34
N LEU A 56 -25.14 -16.52 18.34
CA LEU A 56 -24.41 -16.96 17.13
C LEU A 56 -24.78 -18.39 16.71
N GLU A 57 -25.09 -19.28 17.64
CA GLU A 57 -25.58 -20.64 17.39
C GLU A 57 -26.98 -20.65 16.76
N ASN A 58 -27.84 -19.72 17.17
CA ASN A 58 -29.25 -19.70 16.78
C ASN A 58 -29.55 -18.79 15.58
N VAL A 59 -28.61 -17.94 15.15
CA VAL A 59 -28.79 -17.06 14.01
C VAL A 59 -28.24 -17.65 12.72
N LYS A 60 -28.98 -17.54 11.61
CA LYS A 60 -28.51 -17.96 10.29
C LYS A 60 -27.89 -16.78 9.52
N LEU A 61 -26.58 -16.65 9.63
CA LEU A 61 -25.82 -15.59 8.97
C LEU A 61 -25.45 -16.00 7.53
N LYS A 62 -25.61 -15.07 6.58
CA LYS A 62 -25.14 -15.24 5.19
C LYS A 62 -23.77 -14.60 4.97
N SER A 63 -23.46 -13.54 5.70
CA SER A 63 -22.14 -12.91 5.68
C SER A 63 -21.27 -13.43 6.82
N ARG A 64 -19.98 -13.58 6.56
CA ARG A 64 -18.98 -13.94 7.60
C ARG A 64 -18.25 -12.73 8.18
N HIS A 65 -18.47 -11.54 7.63
CA HIS A 65 -17.82 -10.31 8.06
C HIS A 65 -18.64 -9.62 9.15
N VAL A 66 -18.06 -9.43 10.31
CA VAL A 66 -18.73 -8.91 11.52
C VAL A 66 -18.14 -7.55 11.91
N VAL A 67 -19.01 -6.63 12.25
CA VAL A 67 -18.71 -5.41 13.02
C VAL A 67 -19.38 -5.58 14.37
N PHE A 68 -18.59 -5.51 15.44
CA PHE A 68 -19.06 -5.70 16.80
C PHE A 68 -19.13 -4.35 17.52
N CYS A 69 -20.31 -3.97 17.98
CA CYS A 69 -20.54 -2.72 18.70
C CYS A 69 -20.63 -3.00 20.19
N LEU A 70 -19.65 -2.51 20.93
CA LEU A 70 -19.57 -2.71 22.37
C LEU A 70 -20.37 -1.68 23.14
N ASN A 71 -21.12 -2.17 24.09
CA ASN A 71 -21.81 -1.39 25.10
C ASN A 71 -21.47 -1.94 26.50
N THR A 72 -20.21 -1.84 26.89
CA THR A 72 -19.75 -2.34 28.19
C THR A 72 -19.11 -1.21 28.99
N ARG A 73 -19.02 -1.43 30.33
CA ARG A 73 -18.29 -0.53 31.25
C ARG A 73 -16.80 -0.51 31.00
N ASP A 74 -16.32 -1.47 30.23
CA ASP A 74 -14.89 -1.69 30.02
C ASP A 74 -14.35 -0.80 28.87
N VAL A 75 -15.23 -0.02 28.23
CA VAL A 75 -14.84 0.96 27.20
C VAL A 75 -14.75 2.36 27.84
N ILE A 76 -13.55 2.89 27.91
CA ILE A 76 -13.28 4.24 28.40
C ILE A 76 -13.19 5.16 27.18
N LEU A 77 -14.00 6.22 27.17
CA LEU A 77 -14.00 7.23 26.09
C LEU A 77 -13.54 8.59 26.64
N ASN A 78 -12.61 9.22 25.95
CA ASN A 78 -12.05 10.51 26.31
C ASN A 78 -12.11 11.47 25.10
N PRO A 79 -13.08 12.39 25.06
CA PRO A 79 -13.12 13.42 24.02
C PRO A 79 -11.93 14.38 24.14
N GLN A 80 -11.26 14.67 23.04
CA GLN A 80 -10.09 15.53 22.99
C GLN A 80 -10.21 16.54 21.83
N LYS A 81 -9.55 17.68 21.99
CA LYS A 81 -9.40 18.69 20.95
C LYS A 81 -7.92 18.88 20.64
N LEU A 82 -7.52 18.65 19.39
CA LEU A 82 -6.15 18.82 18.91
C LEU A 82 -6.08 19.87 17.81
N PRO A 83 -4.91 20.50 17.60
CA PRO A 83 -4.67 21.31 16.41
C PRO A 83 -4.93 20.52 15.15
N ASN A 84 -5.38 21.20 14.09
CA ASN A 84 -5.59 20.53 12.80
C ASN A 84 -4.27 20.05 12.22
N MET A 85 -4.24 18.79 11.81
CA MET A 85 -3.09 18.15 11.20
C MET A 85 -3.55 17.11 10.18
N ASP A 86 -2.68 16.72 9.27
CA ASP A 86 -3.02 15.69 8.30
C ASP A 86 -3.15 14.30 8.97
N LYS A 87 -3.83 13.36 8.27
CA LYS A 87 -4.08 12.01 8.80
C LYS A 87 -2.80 11.31 9.21
N LYS A 88 -1.70 11.47 8.46
CA LYS A 88 -0.45 10.76 8.71
C LYS A 88 0.23 11.27 9.98
N ASP A 89 0.21 12.58 10.19
CA ASP A 89 0.79 13.22 11.37
C ASP A 89 -0.05 12.91 12.60
N LEU A 90 -1.38 12.93 12.47
CA LEU A 90 -2.29 12.52 13.52
C LEU A 90 -2.09 11.05 13.92
N ASP A 91 -2.03 10.11 12.95
CA ASP A 91 -1.76 8.69 13.22
C ASP A 91 -0.41 8.51 13.95
N GLY A 92 0.60 9.28 13.56
CA GLY A 92 1.92 9.27 14.21
C GLY A 92 1.86 9.80 15.65
N PHE A 93 1.20 10.92 15.88
CA PHE A 93 0.99 11.53 17.17
C PHE A 93 0.20 10.62 18.11
N MET A 94 -0.96 10.16 17.65
CA MET A 94 -1.84 9.30 18.45
C MET A 94 -1.16 7.97 18.85
N LYS A 95 -0.33 7.40 17.99
CA LYS A 95 0.41 6.19 18.33
C LYS A 95 1.39 6.38 19.50
N LEU A 96 1.90 7.58 19.70
CA LEU A 96 2.88 7.88 20.74
C LEU A 96 2.24 8.37 22.04
N GLU A 97 1.10 9.06 21.95
CA GLU A 97 0.55 9.86 23.06
C GLU A 97 -0.77 9.31 23.62
N MET A 98 -1.44 8.33 22.96
CA MET A 98 -2.77 7.88 23.40
C MET A 98 -2.78 7.30 24.82
N ASP A 99 -1.78 6.54 25.20
CA ASP A 99 -1.67 5.92 26.53
C ASP A 99 -1.45 6.99 27.60
N GLU A 100 -0.63 8.00 27.34
CA GLU A 100 -0.42 9.12 28.23
C GLU A 100 -1.69 10.01 28.36
N MET A 101 -2.35 10.31 27.24
CA MET A 101 -3.60 11.08 27.22
C MET A 101 -4.75 10.38 27.97
N MET A 102 -4.77 9.06 27.97
CA MET A 102 -5.75 8.25 28.68
C MET A 102 -5.32 7.92 30.11
N ALA A 103 -4.05 8.13 30.48
CA ALA A 103 -3.43 7.73 31.73
C ALA A 103 -3.60 6.22 32.02
N LEU A 104 -3.47 5.39 30.98
CA LEU A 104 -3.64 3.93 31.02
C LEU A 104 -2.42 3.23 30.40
N GLU A 105 -2.11 2.04 30.90
CA GLU A 105 -0.96 1.28 30.43
C GLU A 105 -1.24 0.59 29.08
N SER A 106 -0.38 0.83 28.09
CA SER A 106 -0.52 0.26 26.75
C SER A 106 -0.38 -1.27 26.71
N ASP A 107 0.17 -1.89 27.77
CA ASP A 107 0.28 -3.35 27.88
C ASP A 107 -1.05 -4.02 28.24
N GLU A 108 -1.93 -3.32 28.94
CA GLU A 108 -3.22 -3.84 29.40
C GLU A 108 -4.38 -3.46 28.48
N TYR A 109 -4.26 -2.33 27.77
CA TYR A 109 -5.34 -1.76 26.96
C TYR A 109 -5.06 -1.77 25.47
N VAL A 110 -6.13 -1.85 24.69
CA VAL A 110 -6.15 -1.53 23.26
C VAL A 110 -6.71 -0.13 23.11
N PHE A 111 -5.99 0.73 22.42
CA PHE A 111 -6.40 2.10 22.13
C PHE A 111 -6.83 2.26 20.68
N SER A 112 -7.80 3.13 20.48
CA SER A 112 -8.23 3.55 19.15
C SER A 112 -8.81 4.96 19.24
N TYR A 113 -8.91 5.66 18.12
CA TYR A 113 -9.52 6.98 18.08
C TYR A 113 -10.36 7.18 16.82
N GLU A 114 -11.29 8.12 16.90
CA GLU A 114 -12.12 8.56 15.77
C GLU A 114 -12.16 10.10 15.77
N VAL A 115 -11.97 10.70 14.60
CA VAL A 115 -12.16 12.15 14.43
C VAL A 115 -13.65 12.40 14.21
N SER A 116 -14.26 13.09 15.15
CA SER A 116 -15.70 13.39 15.13
C SER A 116 -16.03 14.58 14.24
N SER A 117 -15.24 15.65 14.28
CA SER A 117 -15.41 16.82 13.44
C SER A 117 -14.13 17.63 13.29
N GLU A 118 -14.08 18.43 12.23
CA GLU A 118 -13.05 19.44 12.00
C GLU A 118 -13.67 20.82 12.19
N THR A 119 -13.04 21.66 13.00
CA THR A 119 -13.45 23.06 13.15
C THR A 119 -12.60 23.88 12.18
N PRO A 120 -13.22 24.56 11.19
CA PRO A 120 -12.47 25.38 10.25
C PRO A 120 -11.85 26.59 10.95
N ASP A 121 -10.79 27.11 10.33
CA ASP A 121 -10.17 28.38 10.73
C ASP A 121 -11.18 29.52 10.53
N ASN A 122 -11.58 30.14 11.61
CA ASN A 122 -12.54 31.26 11.57
C ASN A 122 -11.78 32.59 11.58
N SER A 123 -12.33 33.57 10.86
CA SER A 123 -11.82 34.95 10.79
C SER A 123 -11.69 35.68 12.15
N ASP A 124 -12.16 35.09 13.24
CA ASP A 124 -12.09 35.60 14.61
C ASP A 124 -10.86 35.10 15.40
N GLY A 125 -9.92 34.41 14.76
CA GLY A 125 -8.63 34.02 15.35
C GLY A 125 -8.60 32.69 16.08
N ASP A 126 -9.65 31.89 15.98
CA ASP A 126 -9.61 30.47 16.41
C ASP A 126 -8.92 29.61 15.34
N GLU A 127 -7.78 29.03 15.70
CA GLU A 127 -7.05 28.11 14.84
C GLU A 127 -7.89 26.86 14.52
N SER A 128 -7.74 26.36 13.31
CA SER A 128 -8.42 25.13 12.90
C SER A 128 -8.06 23.97 13.83
N SER A 129 -9.03 23.17 14.21
CA SER A 129 -8.85 22.10 15.19
C SER A 129 -9.64 20.84 14.83
N LEU A 130 -9.14 19.70 15.29
CA LEU A 130 -9.78 18.40 15.22
C LEU A 130 -10.42 18.07 16.57
N ASN A 131 -11.70 17.73 16.56
CA ASN A 131 -12.36 17.13 17.69
C ASN A 131 -12.31 15.61 17.50
N LEU A 132 -11.78 14.89 18.47
CA LEU A 132 -11.64 13.44 18.38
C LEU A 132 -12.08 12.77 19.68
N ILE A 133 -12.40 11.50 19.57
CA ILE A 133 -12.75 10.64 20.67
C ILE A 133 -11.67 9.56 20.74
N ILE A 134 -10.91 9.55 21.84
CA ILE A 134 -9.97 8.48 22.13
C ILE A 134 -10.72 7.43 22.94
N GLY A 135 -10.58 6.16 22.58
CA GLY A 135 -11.15 5.05 23.29
C GLY A 135 -10.08 4.07 23.77
N ALA A 136 -10.31 3.47 24.91
CA ALA A 136 -9.51 2.38 25.46
C ALA A 136 -10.40 1.24 25.95
N ILE A 137 -9.95 0.01 25.73
CA ILE A 137 -10.61 -1.21 26.18
C ILE A 137 -9.56 -2.21 26.65
N GLN A 138 -9.88 -3.00 27.67
CA GLN A 138 -8.98 -4.06 28.14
C GLN A 138 -8.71 -5.11 27.06
N LYS A 139 -7.45 -5.49 26.89
CA LYS A 139 -7.04 -6.50 25.89
C LYS A 139 -7.75 -7.84 26.08
N GLU A 140 -8.02 -8.21 27.33
CA GLU A 140 -8.74 -9.43 27.67
C GLU A 140 -10.12 -9.49 27.02
N GLU A 141 -10.86 -8.36 27.06
CA GLU A 141 -12.19 -8.25 26.45
C GLU A 141 -12.12 -8.43 24.92
N VAL A 142 -11.19 -7.73 24.30
CA VAL A 142 -10.99 -7.83 22.86
C VAL A 142 -10.61 -9.24 22.44
N ASN A 143 -9.71 -9.89 23.18
CA ASN A 143 -9.28 -11.25 22.89
C ASN A 143 -10.44 -12.25 23.03
N ALA A 144 -11.27 -12.12 24.07
CA ALA A 144 -12.43 -12.98 24.27
C ALA A 144 -13.42 -12.88 23.09
N ILE A 145 -13.70 -11.66 22.61
CA ILE A 145 -14.56 -11.44 21.44
C ILE A 145 -13.94 -12.06 20.17
N VAL A 146 -12.63 -11.85 19.96
CA VAL A 146 -11.90 -12.40 18.82
C VAL A 146 -11.95 -13.93 18.82
N GLU A 147 -11.74 -14.56 19.96
CA GLU A 147 -11.81 -16.01 20.11
C GLU A 147 -13.19 -16.56 19.80
N ILE A 148 -14.25 -15.93 20.31
CA ILE A 148 -15.62 -16.32 20.00
C ILE A 148 -15.92 -16.19 18.50
N MET A 149 -15.54 -15.08 17.88
CA MET A 149 -15.74 -14.89 16.43
C MET A 149 -15.00 -15.97 15.63
N HIS A 150 -13.80 -16.33 16.07
CA HIS A 150 -13.03 -17.41 15.44
C HIS A 150 -13.67 -18.79 15.61
N GLU A 151 -14.26 -19.08 16.78
CA GLU A 151 -14.98 -20.32 17.07
C GLU A 151 -16.15 -20.53 16.09
N PHE A 152 -16.84 -19.46 15.71
CA PHE A 152 -17.95 -19.48 14.73
C PHE A 152 -17.53 -19.25 13.27
N ASP A 153 -16.23 -19.30 12.96
CA ASP A 153 -15.69 -19.08 11.61
C ASP A 153 -16.10 -17.72 11.02
N LEU A 154 -16.21 -16.71 11.87
CA LEU A 154 -16.54 -15.33 11.53
C LEU A 154 -15.28 -14.47 11.47
N VAL A 155 -15.27 -13.49 10.58
CA VAL A 155 -14.18 -12.53 10.40
C VAL A 155 -14.59 -11.21 11.04
N LEU A 156 -13.97 -10.88 12.16
CA LEU A 156 -14.21 -9.63 12.86
C LEU A 156 -13.51 -8.48 12.13
N ASP A 157 -14.27 -7.66 11.41
CA ASP A 157 -13.73 -6.53 10.65
C ASP A 157 -13.42 -5.30 11.54
N ARG A 158 -14.23 -5.06 12.58
CA ARG A 158 -14.10 -3.91 13.49
C ARG A 158 -14.77 -4.20 14.84
N ILE A 159 -14.19 -3.66 15.91
CA ILE A 159 -14.84 -3.50 17.20
C ILE A 159 -15.08 -2.01 17.41
N ASP A 160 -16.34 -1.62 17.41
CA ASP A 160 -16.87 -0.26 17.50
C ASP A 160 -17.43 0.02 18.90
N THR A 161 -17.83 1.27 19.17
CA THR A 161 -18.55 1.63 20.39
C THR A 161 -19.93 2.19 20.09
N LEU A 162 -20.84 1.96 21.01
CA LEU A 162 -22.18 2.51 20.94
C LEU A 162 -22.18 4.05 20.87
N SER A 163 -21.36 4.72 21.67
CA SER A 163 -21.34 6.18 21.75
C SER A 163 -20.89 6.83 20.43
N THR A 164 -19.87 6.28 19.75
CA THR A 164 -19.44 6.77 18.44
C THR A 164 -20.42 6.40 17.34
N ALA A 165 -21.07 5.25 17.46
CA ALA A 165 -22.11 4.83 16.52
C ALA A 165 -23.31 5.78 16.57
N TYR A 166 -23.79 6.16 17.77
CA TYR A 166 -24.83 7.18 17.91
C TYR A 166 -24.40 8.51 17.33
N LEU A 167 -23.19 8.98 17.61
CA LEU A 167 -22.68 10.24 17.04
C LEU A 167 -22.77 10.24 15.51
N ARG A 168 -22.41 9.14 14.85
CA ARG A 168 -22.52 9.03 13.39
C ARG A 168 -23.96 9.09 12.87
N MET A 169 -24.91 8.53 13.62
CA MET A 169 -26.33 8.63 13.29
C MET A 169 -26.87 10.05 13.48
N LEU A 170 -26.45 10.71 14.56
CA LEU A 170 -26.95 12.02 14.92
C LEU A 170 -26.39 13.15 14.06
N LYS A 171 -25.28 12.96 13.34
CA LYS A 171 -24.66 13.99 12.46
C LYS A 171 -25.61 14.60 11.42
N ASN A 172 -26.64 13.90 11.03
CA ASN A 172 -27.63 14.36 10.04
C ASN A 172 -28.84 15.05 10.69
N LEU A 173 -28.89 15.17 12.02
CA LEU A 173 -29.93 15.86 12.73
C LEU A 173 -29.61 17.34 12.91
N ASP A 174 -30.61 18.19 12.78
CA ASP A 174 -30.50 19.62 13.09
C ASP A 174 -30.71 19.85 14.59
N TYR A 175 -29.68 19.54 15.36
CA TYR A 175 -29.63 19.85 16.80
C TYR A 175 -28.30 20.50 17.16
N ASN A 176 -28.29 21.30 18.25
CA ASN A 176 -27.05 21.82 18.77
C ASN A 176 -26.43 20.89 19.82
N ASP A 177 -27.25 20.52 20.81
CA ASP A 177 -26.79 19.72 21.95
C ASP A 177 -27.86 18.69 22.30
N ILE A 178 -27.49 17.41 22.37
CA ILE A 178 -28.42 16.30 22.63
C ILE A 178 -27.85 15.37 23.72
N MET A 179 -28.69 14.95 24.64
CA MET A 179 -28.41 13.86 25.55
C MET A 179 -29.09 12.58 25.05
N VAL A 180 -28.30 11.57 24.78
CA VAL A 180 -28.83 10.24 24.45
C VAL A 180 -28.74 9.35 25.67
N THR A 181 -29.87 8.84 26.10
CA THR A 181 -29.96 7.91 27.23
C THR A 181 -30.44 6.56 26.72
N ASN A 182 -29.53 5.60 26.65
CA ASN A 182 -29.87 4.21 26.30
C ASN A 182 -30.15 3.41 27.58
N ILE A 183 -31.39 2.98 27.72
CA ILE A 183 -31.85 2.29 28.94
C ILE A 183 -32.08 0.82 28.62
N SER A 184 -31.24 -0.06 29.22
CA SER A 184 -31.41 -1.51 29.19
C SER A 184 -31.77 -2.05 30.59
N ASP A 185 -31.88 -3.36 30.72
CA ASP A 185 -32.28 -3.96 32.00
C ASP A 185 -31.15 -3.91 33.05
N ASN A 186 -29.88 -3.96 32.64
CA ASN A 186 -28.74 -4.06 33.55
C ASN A 186 -27.81 -2.82 33.53
N SER A 187 -28.02 -1.91 32.61
CA SER A 187 -27.21 -0.70 32.51
C SER A 187 -27.96 0.44 31.79
N THR A 188 -27.59 1.65 32.12
CA THR A 188 -28.01 2.82 31.36
C THR A 188 -26.78 3.58 30.91
N ILE A 189 -26.67 3.85 29.61
CA ILE A 189 -25.61 4.66 29.08
C ILE A 189 -26.16 6.03 28.76
N ILE A 190 -25.46 7.04 29.24
CA ILE A 190 -25.80 8.45 28.98
C ILE A 190 -24.65 9.07 28.23
N ASN A 191 -24.95 9.57 27.03
CA ASN A 191 -24.02 10.32 26.20
C ASN A 191 -24.55 11.74 26.03
N ILE A 192 -23.72 12.74 26.24
CA ILE A 192 -24.04 14.13 25.86
C ILE A 192 -23.17 14.49 24.65
N TYR A 193 -23.83 14.86 23.58
CA TYR A 193 -23.20 15.34 22.36
C TYR A 193 -23.43 16.84 22.21
N LYS A 194 -22.37 17.56 21.88
CA LYS A 194 -22.41 18.97 21.57
C LYS A 194 -22.09 19.13 20.09
N LYS A 195 -23.09 19.45 19.29
CA LYS A 195 -23.00 19.37 17.82
C LYS A 195 -22.45 18.01 17.40
N ASP A 196 -21.40 17.98 16.59
CA ASP A 196 -20.79 16.77 16.04
C ASP A 196 -19.70 16.18 16.94
N THR A 197 -19.70 16.46 18.24
CA THR A 197 -18.70 15.93 19.17
C THR A 197 -19.32 15.27 20.39
N LEU A 198 -18.72 14.20 20.86
CA LEU A 198 -19.03 13.61 22.16
C LEU A 198 -18.44 14.55 23.25
N PHE A 199 -19.27 15.01 24.15
CA PHE A 199 -18.83 15.80 25.30
C PHE A 199 -18.51 14.92 26.51
N ILE A 200 -19.41 13.98 26.84
CA ILE A 200 -19.24 13.01 27.92
C ILE A 200 -20.00 11.73 27.60
N SER A 201 -19.45 10.61 28.04
CA SER A 201 -20.10 9.30 28.05
C SER A 201 -19.98 8.71 29.43
N ASP A 202 -21.08 8.24 29.98
CA ASP A 202 -21.10 7.56 31.27
C ASP A 202 -21.99 6.32 31.21
N ASN A 203 -21.62 5.28 31.96
CA ASN A 203 -22.34 4.01 32.04
C ASN A 203 -22.75 3.75 33.47
N ILE A 204 -24.03 3.88 33.73
CA ILE A 204 -24.62 3.69 35.07
C ILE A 204 -25.05 2.23 35.25
N PRO A 205 -24.47 1.53 36.21
CA PRO A 205 -24.82 0.16 36.49
C PRO A 205 -26.18 0.08 37.24
N ILE A 206 -27.21 -0.24 36.51
CA ILE A 206 -28.56 -0.32 37.09
C ILE A 206 -29.17 -1.66 36.72
N LYS A 207 -29.80 -2.29 37.69
CA LYS A 207 -30.60 -3.50 37.44
C LYS A 207 -32.08 -3.15 37.57
N ILE A 208 -32.73 -2.91 36.45
CA ILE A 208 -34.14 -2.59 36.41
C ILE A 208 -34.93 -3.89 36.50
N THR A 209 -35.55 -4.12 37.66
CA THR A 209 -36.50 -5.23 37.85
C THR A 209 -37.92 -4.71 37.96
N ALA A 210 -38.90 -5.54 37.65
CA ALA A 210 -40.31 -5.13 37.74
C ALA A 210 -40.73 -4.64 39.13
N LYS A 211 -40.02 -5.08 40.20
CA LYS A 211 -40.31 -4.69 41.61
C LYS A 211 -39.73 -3.35 42.01
N ASP A 212 -38.57 -2.99 41.43
CA ASP A 212 -37.79 -1.82 41.86
C ASP A 212 -37.69 -0.78 40.76
N MET A 213 -38.51 -0.86 39.71
CA MET A 213 -38.44 -0.05 38.53
C MET A 213 -38.45 1.46 38.84
N ASP A 214 -39.41 1.90 39.69
CA ASP A 214 -39.56 3.32 40.01
C ASP A 214 -38.31 3.86 40.71
N MET A 215 -37.74 3.10 41.67
CA MET A 215 -36.56 3.51 42.40
C MET A 215 -35.32 3.55 41.50
N GLN A 216 -35.16 2.54 40.66
CA GLN A 216 -34.02 2.50 39.71
C GLN A 216 -34.12 3.60 38.67
N LEU A 217 -35.34 3.90 38.20
CA LEU A 217 -35.57 4.99 37.26
C LEU A 217 -35.25 6.36 37.88
N LEU A 218 -35.61 6.56 39.18
CA LEU A 218 -35.21 7.78 39.88
C LEU A 218 -33.70 7.90 39.97
N ASN A 219 -32.96 6.83 40.22
CA ASN A 219 -31.51 6.84 40.20
C ASN A 219 -30.96 7.23 38.81
N VAL A 220 -31.52 6.68 37.73
CA VAL A 220 -31.13 7.07 36.32
C VAL A 220 -31.35 8.58 36.12
N VAL A 221 -32.47 9.10 36.54
CA VAL A 221 -32.78 10.51 36.38
C VAL A 221 -31.86 11.41 37.20
N GLU A 222 -31.54 11.02 38.44
CA GLU A 222 -30.60 11.76 39.29
C GLU A 222 -29.18 11.79 38.69
N GLU A 223 -28.69 10.66 38.21
CA GLU A 223 -27.39 10.61 37.54
C GLU A 223 -27.42 11.40 36.23
N SER A 224 -28.52 11.33 35.47
CA SER A 224 -28.71 12.11 34.27
C SER A 224 -28.69 13.61 34.58
N LYS A 225 -29.32 14.05 35.70
CA LYS A 225 -29.25 15.44 36.20
C LYS A 225 -27.83 15.81 36.58
N GLY A 226 -27.11 14.92 37.25
CA GLY A 226 -25.70 15.14 37.60
C GLY A 226 -24.85 15.44 36.38
N LEU A 227 -24.97 14.62 35.34
CA LEU A 227 -24.26 14.81 34.05
C LEU A 227 -24.71 16.10 33.32
N MET A 228 -26.02 16.39 33.32
CA MET A 228 -26.56 17.62 32.74
C MET A 228 -26.02 18.85 33.45
N ASN A 229 -25.95 18.81 34.78
CA ASN A 229 -25.39 19.91 35.57
C ASN A 229 -23.89 20.09 35.31
N TYR A 230 -23.15 18.99 35.19
CA TYR A 230 -21.74 19.03 34.79
C TYR A 230 -21.59 19.65 33.41
N TYR A 231 -22.38 19.19 32.42
CA TYR A 231 -22.41 19.74 31.08
C TYR A 231 -22.71 21.25 31.10
N SER A 232 -23.79 21.66 31.79
CA SER A 232 -24.24 23.05 31.91
C SER A 232 -23.17 23.94 32.53
N SER A 233 -22.49 23.45 33.57
CA SER A 233 -21.39 24.20 34.22
C SER A 233 -20.22 24.52 33.27
N ARG A 234 -19.99 23.67 32.29
CA ARG A 234 -18.93 23.83 31.27
C ARG A 234 -19.40 24.55 30.00
N ASN A 235 -20.70 24.80 29.86
CA ASN A 235 -21.33 25.40 28.68
C ASN A 235 -22.15 26.65 29.03
N PHE A 236 -21.63 27.47 29.91
CA PHE A 236 -22.21 28.78 30.27
C PHE A 236 -23.68 28.71 30.71
N GLY A 237 -24.06 27.67 31.42
CA GLY A 237 -25.42 27.49 31.94
C GLY A 237 -26.41 26.88 30.91
N LYS A 238 -25.96 26.54 29.70
CA LYS A 238 -26.82 25.89 28.71
C LYS A 238 -27.04 24.41 29.08
N VAL A 239 -28.25 23.94 28.85
CA VAL A 239 -28.62 22.52 28.92
C VAL A 239 -28.76 21.95 27.49
N THR A 240 -28.88 20.66 27.35
CA THR A 240 -29.15 20.07 26.03
C THR A 240 -30.55 20.42 25.55
N ASP A 241 -30.70 20.64 24.24
CA ASP A 241 -31.99 20.96 23.63
C ASP A 241 -32.95 19.76 23.67
N THR A 242 -32.40 18.58 23.48
CA THR A 242 -33.16 17.33 23.36
C THR A 242 -32.58 16.24 24.26
N ILE A 243 -33.44 15.43 24.82
CA ILE A 243 -33.10 14.15 25.45
C ILE A 243 -33.73 13.03 24.63
N LEU A 244 -32.89 12.19 24.02
CA LEU A 244 -33.32 11.05 23.24
C LEU A 244 -33.23 9.77 24.06
N ILE A 245 -34.37 9.12 24.31
CA ILE A 245 -34.44 7.85 25.01
C ILE A 245 -34.35 6.71 24.00
N LEU A 246 -33.37 5.85 24.16
CA LEU A 246 -33.13 4.65 23.33
C LEU A 246 -33.02 3.40 24.20
N GLY A 247 -32.78 2.26 23.55
CA GLY A 247 -32.56 0.97 24.19
C GLY A 247 -33.83 0.15 24.37
N LYS A 248 -33.74 -1.02 25.01
CA LYS A 248 -34.83 -2.00 25.15
C LYS A 248 -36.10 -1.42 25.76
N ARG A 249 -35.97 -0.38 26.59
CA ARG A 249 -37.09 0.22 27.34
C ARG A 249 -37.50 1.60 26.84
N TYR A 250 -37.09 2.03 25.64
CA TYR A 250 -37.32 3.36 25.13
C TYR A 250 -38.82 3.75 25.07
N SER A 251 -39.70 2.80 24.74
CA SER A 251 -41.16 3.02 24.62
C SER A 251 -41.91 2.97 25.96
N ASN A 252 -41.20 2.83 27.08
CA ASN A 252 -41.87 2.74 28.39
C ASN A 252 -42.41 4.11 28.84
N LYS A 253 -43.72 4.20 28.99
CA LYS A 253 -44.43 5.42 29.34
C LYS A 253 -43.94 6.05 30.68
N LEU A 254 -43.65 5.23 31.66
CA LEU A 254 -43.16 5.73 32.96
C LEU A 254 -41.78 6.41 32.81
N ILE A 255 -40.91 5.82 32.00
CA ILE A 255 -39.58 6.41 31.71
C ILE A 255 -39.76 7.77 31.05
N TYR A 256 -40.58 7.87 30.03
CA TYR A 256 -40.88 9.11 29.34
C TYR A 256 -41.45 10.18 30.27
N GLU A 257 -42.48 9.85 31.05
CA GLU A 257 -43.12 10.77 32.00
C GLU A 257 -42.13 11.28 33.06
N THR A 258 -41.27 10.39 33.56
CA THR A 258 -40.28 10.72 34.58
C THR A 258 -39.21 11.70 34.02
N PHE A 259 -38.68 11.40 32.83
CA PHE A 259 -37.72 12.28 32.19
C PHE A 259 -38.36 13.62 31.79
N SER A 260 -39.54 13.61 31.19
CA SER A 260 -40.27 14.84 30.81
C SER A 260 -40.62 15.72 32.00
N SER A 261 -40.85 15.14 33.16
CA SER A 261 -41.09 15.92 34.40
C SER A 261 -39.81 16.45 35.06
N ALA A 262 -38.69 15.77 34.82
CA ALA A 262 -37.42 16.05 35.48
C ALA A 262 -36.53 17.06 34.75
N PHE A 263 -36.70 17.23 33.47
CA PHE A 263 -35.88 18.08 32.59
C PHE A 263 -36.74 19.10 31.82
N SER A 264 -36.13 20.26 31.53
CA SER A 264 -36.74 21.27 30.66
C SER A 264 -36.50 21.06 29.15
N SER A 265 -35.59 20.10 28.82
CA SER A 265 -35.30 19.72 27.45
C SER A 265 -36.46 18.96 26.83
N TYR A 266 -36.59 19.02 25.49
CA TYR A 266 -37.51 18.14 24.78
C TYR A 266 -37.12 16.67 24.96
N VAL A 267 -38.05 15.86 25.39
CA VAL A 267 -37.81 14.42 25.57
C VAL A 267 -38.47 13.64 24.42
N SER A 268 -37.67 12.88 23.70
CA SER A 268 -38.10 12.05 22.57
C SER A 268 -38.02 10.56 22.92
N GLN A 269 -39.07 9.81 22.57
CA GLN A 269 -39.11 8.37 22.69
C GLN A 269 -38.69 7.71 21.37
N GLY A 270 -37.40 7.49 21.21
CA GLY A 270 -36.85 6.90 20.01
C GLY A 270 -36.38 7.90 18.97
N LEU A 271 -35.55 7.44 18.06
CA LEU A 271 -34.99 8.26 16.98
C LEU A 271 -36.06 8.63 15.93
N THR A 272 -37.06 7.80 15.74
CA THR A 272 -38.13 7.98 14.76
C THR A 272 -39.01 9.22 15.05
N GLU A 273 -39.05 9.72 16.29
CA GLU A 273 -39.77 10.95 16.63
C GLU A 273 -39.06 12.24 16.20
N ILE A 274 -37.73 12.19 16.07
CA ILE A 274 -36.90 13.37 15.76
C ILE A 274 -36.22 13.29 14.39
N MET A 275 -36.30 12.14 13.71
CA MET A 275 -35.68 11.90 12.41
C MET A 275 -36.58 10.99 11.56
N ASP A 276 -36.83 11.39 10.34
CA ASP A 276 -37.52 10.53 9.37
C ASP A 276 -36.57 9.44 8.81
N ILE A 277 -36.19 8.54 9.73
CA ILE A 277 -35.25 7.46 9.41
C ILE A 277 -35.91 6.34 8.64
N SER A 278 -37.24 6.19 8.73
CA SER A 278 -37.99 5.11 8.06
C SER A 278 -37.80 5.18 6.54
N ASP A 279 -37.74 6.38 5.98
CA ASP A 279 -37.44 6.60 4.55
C ASP A 279 -36.00 6.23 4.16
N MET A 280 -35.06 6.23 5.12
CA MET A 280 -33.65 5.87 4.90
C MET A 280 -33.43 4.35 4.96
N ILE A 281 -34.39 3.57 5.48
CA ILE A 281 -34.23 2.13 5.67
C ILE A 281 -34.96 1.37 4.56
N THR A 282 -34.27 0.42 3.97
CA THR A 282 -34.83 -0.55 3.03
C THR A 282 -34.73 -1.94 3.66
N GLY A 283 -35.87 -2.47 4.06
CA GLY A 283 -36.00 -3.79 4.73
C GLY A 283 -37.36 -3.92 5.35
N ASP A 284 -37.68 -5.10 5.87
CA ASP A 284 -38.92 -5.39 6.58
C ASP A 284 -38.64 -5.20 8.10
N ILE A 285 -38.66 -3.93 8.53
CA ILE A 285 -38.38 -3.51 9.90
C ILE A 285 -39.39 -2.46 10.30
N ASP A 286 -40.00 -2.64 11.46
CA ASP A 286 -40.94 -1.66 12.02
C ASP A 286 -40.21 -0.54 12.82
N GLU A 287 -40.93 0.47 13.25
CA GLU A 287 -40.37 1.62 13.96
C GLU A 287 -39.77 1.22 15.34
N ASP A 288 -40.40 0.26 16.01
CA ASP A 288 -39.92 -0.24 17.30
C ASP A 288 -38.57 -0.94 17.13
N ASP A 289 -38.44 -1.75 16.09
CA ASP A 289 -37.19 -2.43 15.74
C ASP A 289 -36.09 -1.42 15.34
N ILE A 290 -36.43 -0.37 14.58
CA ILE A 290 -35.49 0.70 14.20
C ILE A 290 -34.91 1.35 15.46
N ASN A 291 -35.75 1.74 16.43
CA ASN A 291 -35.33 2.39 17.65
C ASN A 291 -34.48 1.46 18.56
N SER A 292 -34.59 0.13 18.38
CA SER A 292 -33.79 -0.85 19.11
C SER A 292 -32.42 -1.14 18.50
N ILE A 293 -32.13 -0.66 17.29
CA ILE A 293 -30.89 -0.94 16.55
C ILE A 293 -30.15 0.31 16.05
N VAL A 294 -30.46 1.47 16.61
CA VAL A 294 -29.87 2.77 16.17
C VAL A 294 -28.35 2.74 16.15
N GLU A 295 -27.73 2.12 17.14
CA GLU A 295 -26.27 1.97 17.20
C GLU A 295 -25.74 1.07 16.07
N LEU A 296 -26.47 0.04 15.68
CA LEU A 296 -26.06 -0.82 14.58
C LEU A 296 -26.16 -0.09 13.24
N LEU A 297 -27.19 0.75 13.06
CA LEU A 297 -27.28 1.63 11.89
C LEU A 297 -26.11 2.61 11.85
N GLY A 298 -25.77 3.23 12.99
CA GLY A 298 -24.58 4.11 13.09
C GLY A 298 -23.27 3.39 12.79
N SER A 299 -23.16 2.14 13.22
CA SER A 299 -21.98 1.30 12.91
C SER A 299 -21.89 0.90 11.44
N MET A 300 -22.99 0.96 10.68
CA MET A 300 -22.99 0.73 9.21
C MET A 300 -22.38 1.91 8.44
N ILE A 301 -22.35 3.10 9.03
CA ILE A 301 -21.80 4.31 8.40
C ILE A 301 -20.27 4.22 8.44
N GLU A 302 -19.68 4.04 7.26
CA GLU A 302 -18.22 4.00 7.09
C GLU A 302 -17.72 5.32 6.44
N PRO A 303 -16.43 5.71 6.61
CA PRO A 303 -15.87 6.89 5.96
C PRO A 303 -16.00 6.84 4.43
N LYS A 304 -16.28 7.99 3.80
CA LYS A 304 -16.54 8.06 2.34
C LYS A 304 -15.30 7.93 1.47
N GLY A 305 -14.13 8.23 1.97
CA GLY A 305 -12.93 8.34 1.15
C GLY A 305 -11.63 7.94 1.83
N LYS A 306 -10.55 7.88 1.02
CA LYS A 306 -9.20 7.60 1.54
C LYS A 306 -8.61 8.74 2.39
N ARG A 307 -9.20 9.93 2.31
CA ARG A 307 -8.79 11.11 3.09
C ARG A 307 -9.56 11.25 4.39
N ASP A 308 -10.71 10.57 4.50
CA ASP A 308 -11.52 10.61 5.70
C ASP A 308 -10.83 9.79 6.80
N PHE A 309 -10.95 10.26 8.02
CA PHE A 309 -10.47 9.53 9.18
C PHE A 309 -11.27 8.24 9.36
N GLU A 310 -10.63 7.23 9.91
CA GLU A 310 -11.28 5.94 10.13
C GLU A 310 -12.18 5.99 11.37
N ASN A 311 -13.23 5.17 11.40
CA ASN A 311 -14.02 4.98 12.59
C ASN A 311 -13.17 4.25 13.66
N ILE A 312 -13.52 4.48 14.92
CA ILE A 312 -12.88 3.77 16.05
C ILE A 312 -12.90 2.26 15.83
N ASN A 313 -11.78 1.62 16.13
CA ASN A 313 -11.63 0.18 15.94
C ASN A 313 -10.65 -0.41 16.95
N PHE A 314 -11.15 -1.15 17.93
CA PHE A 314 -10.34 -1.82 18.95
C PHE A 314 -9.78 -3.18 18.51
N LEU A 315 -9.89 -3.53 17.24
CA LEU A 315 -9.30 -4.77 16.74
C LEU A 315 -7.77 -4.67 16.77
N PRO A 316 -7.05 -5.63 17.41
CA PRO A 316 -5.61 -5.60 17.53
C PRO A 316 -4.91 -5.47 16.17
N MET A 317 -3.86 -4.65 16.12
CA MET A 317 -3.13 -4.34 14.88
C MET A 317 -2.58 -5.60 14.18
N ASP A 318 -2.27 -6.65 14.93
CA ASP A 318 -1.80 -7.92 14.37
C ASP A 318 -2.89 -8.63 13.57
N ILE A 319 -4.13 -8.58 14.06
CA ILE A 319 -5.29 -9.14 13.36
C ILE A 319 -5.61 -8.30 12.13
N LEU A 320 -5.62 -6.97 12.27
CA LEU A 320 -5.82 -6.04 11.15
C LEU A 320 -4.78 -6.26 10.05
N ARG A 321 -3.49 -6.37 10.41
CA ARG A 321 -2.42 -6.65 9.44
C ARG A 321 -2.60 -8.00 8.74
N LYS A 322 -3.01 -9.05 9.45
CA LYS A 322 -3.32 -10.36 8.87
C LYS A 322 -4.48 -10.25 7.87
N GLN A 323 -5.54 -9.54 8.23
CA GLN A 323 -6.70 -9.33 7.34
C GLN A 323 -6.36 -8.50 6.11
N ILE A 324 -5.58 -7.41 6.25
CA ILE A 324 -5.12 -6.59 5.14
C ILE A 324 -4.28 -7.44 4.16
N LYS A 325 -3.33 -8.23 4.70
CA LYS A 325 -2.53 -9.16 3.89
C LYS A 325 -3.41 -10.19 3.16
N ALA A 326 -4.39 -10.77 3.86
CA ALA A 326 -5.32 -11.73 3.27
C ALA A 326 -6.18 -11.09 2.15
N LYS A 327 -6.67 -9.86 2.34
CA LYS A 327 -7.38 -9.08 1.30
C LYS A 327 -6.47 -8.78 0.11
N GLN A 328 -5.22 -8.36 0.36
CA GLN A 328 -4.23 -8.11 -0.70
C GLN A 328 -3.91 -9.38 -1.48
N MET A 329 -3.69 -10.52 -0.81
CA MET A 329 -3.46 -11.81 -1.46
C MET A 329 -4.65 -12.25 -2.32
N LYS A 330 -5.89 -12.09 -1.83
CA LYS A 330 -7.10 -12.36 -2.63
C LYS A 330 -7.20 -11.46 -3.87
N ASN A 331 -6.81 -10.19 -3.76
CA ASN A 331 -6.80 -9.27 -4.89
C ASN A 331 -5.69 -9.62 -5.90
N ILE A 332 -4.50 -9.96 -5.42
CA ILE A 332 -3.40 -10.44 -6.28
C ILE A 332 -3.83 -11.71 -7.02
N LEU A 333 -4.46 -12.66 -6.32
CA LEU A 333 -4.93 -13.90 -6.92
C LEU A 333 -6.00 -13.68 -8.02
N LYS A 334 -6.82 -12.61 -7.90
CA LYS A 334 -7.79 -12.22 -8.94
C LYS A 334 -7.13 -11.55 -10.15
N ILE A 335 -6.06 -10.79 -9.93
CA ILE A 335 -5.34 -10.05 -10.99
C ILE A 335 -4.32 -10.96 -11.69
N ALA A 336 -3.71 -11.90 -10.97
CA ALA A 336 -2.69 -12.81 -11.49
C ALA A 336 -3.10 -13.51 -12.80
N PRO A 337 -4.30 -14.10 -12.95
CA PRO A 337 -4.68 -14.75 -14.21
C PRO A 337 -4.78 -13.76 -15.38
N ILE A 338 -5.18 -12.51 -15.13
CA ILE A 338 -5.25 -11.47 -16.15
C ILE A 338 -3.83 -11.10 -16.62
N VAL A 339 -2.88 -10.94 -15.69
CA VAL A 339 -1.48 -10.66 -16.01
C VAL A 339 -0.86 -11.82 -16.78
N ILE A 340 -1.11 -13.06 -16.36
CA ILE A 340 -0.65 -14.26 -17.07
C ILE A 340 -1.23 -14.30 -18.49
N LEU A 341 -2.52 -13.98 -18.66
CA LEU A 341 -3.14 -13.94 -19.98
C LEU A 341 -2.49 -12.89 -20.89
N ILE A 342 -2.23 -11.68 -20.35
CA ILE A 342 -1.57 -10.58 -21.10
C ILE A 342 -0.14 -11.00 -21.53
N LEU A 343 0.59 -11.71 -20.68
CA LEU A 343 1.93 -12.21 -21.00
C LEU A 343 1.90 -13.43 -21.96
N ALA A 344 0.86 -14.25 -21.89
CA ALA A 344 0.70 -15.41 -22.76
C ALA A 344 0.38 -15.03 -24.22
N ILE A 345 -0.35 -13.92 -24.45
CA ILE A 345 -0.72 -13.49 -25.81
C ILE A 345 0.49 -13.24 -26.70
N PRO A 346 1.50 -12.40 -26.32
CA PRO A 346 2.67 -12.18 -27.15
C PRO A 346 3.50 -13.47 -27.33
N TYR A 347 3.54 -14.34 -26.32
CA TYR A 347 4.24 -15.63 -26.42
C TYR A 347 3.57 -16.56 -27.44
N LEU A 348 2.24 -16.64 -27.43
CA LEU A 348 1.48 -17.39 -28.43
C LEU A 348 1.63 -16.78 -29.83
N CYS A 349 1.65 -15.43 -29.95
CA CYS A 349 1.94 -14.75 -31.22
C CYS A 349 3.33 -15.10 -31.76
N LEU A 350 4.34 -15.18 -30.90
CA LEU A 350 5.69 -15.57 -31.29
C LEU A 350 5.75 -17.03 -31.77
N ILE A 351 5.08 -17.95 -31.05
CA ILE A 351 4.99 -19.36 -31.48
C ILE A 351 4.28 -19.47 -32.82
N PHE A 352 3.18 -18.74 -32.99
CA PHE A 352 2.42 -18.77 -34.24
C PHE A 352 3.22 -18.16 -35.41
N SER A 353 3.90 -17.04 -35.17
CA SER A 353 4.81 -16.42 -36.15
C SER A 353 5.97 -17.33 -36.54
N ASN A 354 6.57 -18.03 -35.55
CA ASN A 354 7.65 -18.96 -35.79
C ASN A 354 7.19 -20.20 -36.62
N ASN A 355 5.98 -20.70 -36.34
CA ASN A 355 5.38 -21.77 -37.10
C ASN A 355 5.05 -21.36 -38.55
N LEU A 356 4.62 -20.13 -38.79
CA LEU A 356 4.41 -19.59 -40.12
C LEU A 356 5.74 -19.45 -40.87
N ALA A 357 6.77 -18.88 -40.20
CA ALA A 357 8.09 -18.70 -40.78
C ALA A 357 8.72 -20.07 -41.13
N ASN A 358 8.55 -21.09 -40.29
CA ASN A 358 9.03 -22.43 -40.57
C ASN A 358 8.33 -23.07 -41.79
N LYS A 359 7.03 -22.84 -41.97
CA LYS A 359 6.31 -23.30 -43.16
C LYS A 359 6.76 -22.57 -44.44
N GLU A 360 7.01 -21.26 -44.37
CA GLU A 360 7.59 -20.51 -45.47
C GLU A 360 9.00 -20.99 -45.82
N LEU A 361 9.81 -21.28 -44.81
CA LEU A 361 11.17 -21.80 -44.96
C LEU A 361 11.17 -23.21 -45.60
N GLU A 362 10.19 -24.02 -45.27
CA GLU A 362 10.01 -25.37 -45.85
C GLU A 362 9.58 -25.24 -47.33
N ASN A 363 8.70 -24.30 -47.66
CA ASN A 363 8.30 -24.01 -49.04
C ASN A 363 9.47 -23.47 -49.87
N VAL A 364 10.24 -22.50 -49.32
CA VAL A 364 11.43 -21.95 -50.00
C VAL A 364 12.51 -23.00 -50.18
N ASN A 365 12.74 -23.90 -49.21
CA ASN A 365 13.66 -25.01 -49.34
C ASN A 365 13.18 -26.03 -50.40
N GLY A 366 11.87 -26.20 -50.56
CA GLY A 366 11.26 -26.99 -51.63
C GLY A 366 11.55 -26.38 -53.02
N GLU A 367 11.42 -25.06 -53.14
CA GLU A 367 11.75 -24.36 -54.39
C GLU A 367 13.25 -24.37 -54.70
N ILE A 368 14.11 -24.23 -53.68
CA ILE A 368 15.58 -24.31 -53.86
C ILE A 368 16.00 -25.71 -54.36
N ARG A 369 15.40 -26.77 -53.86
CA ARG A 369 15.69 -28.13 -54.38
C ARG A 369 15.31 -28.33 -55.85
N ASN A 370 14.27 -27.61 -56.30
CA ASN A 370 13.87 -27.65 -57.72
C ASN A 370 14.80 -26.86 -58.64
N ILE A 371 15.54 -25.89 -58.08
CA ILE A 371 16.50 -25.05 -58.85
C ILE A 371 17.93 -25.58 -58.78
N GLU A 372 18.23 -26.55 -57.93
CA GLU A 372 19.58 -27.11 -57.71
C GLU A 372 20.22 -27.68 -58.98
N SER A 373 19.40 -28.19 -59.89
CA SER A 373 19.88 -28.68 -61.20
C SER A 373 20.35 -27.54 -62.14
N ALA A 374 19.81 -26.34 -62.00
CA ALA A 374 20.20 -25.16 -62.78
C ALA A 374 21.47 -24.47 -62.23
N TYR A 375 21.71 -24.62 -60.91
CA TYR A 375 22.87 -23.99 -60.24
C TYR A 375 24.20 -24.68 -60.56
N TYR A 376 24.18 -25.99 -60.89
CA TYR A 376 25.39 -26.73 -61.28
C TYR A 376 26.00 -26.19 -62.61
N GLN A 377 25.19 -25.55 -63.45
CA GLN A 377 25.67 -24.93 -64.70
C GLN A 377 26.30 -23.55 -64.49
N ILE A 378 25.87 -22.83 -63.45
CA ILE A 378 26.38 -21.47 -63.11
C ILE A 378 27.75 -21.57 -62.41
N GLY A 379 28.01 -22.59 -61.61
CA GLY A 379 29.27 -22.80 -60.89
C GLY A 379 30.49 -22.97 -61.77
N ASN A 380 30.29 -23.39 -63.05
CA ASN A 380 31.38 -23.45 -64.02
C ASN A 380 31.71 -22.10 -64.65
N ILE A 381 30.77 -21.18 -64.67
CA ILE A 381 30.98 -19.81 -65.19
C ILE A 381 31.66 -18.91 -64.14
N GLU A 382 31.33 -19.11 -62.84
CA GLU A 382 31.98 -18.39 -61.74
C GLU A 382 33.47 -18.73 -61.60
N LYS A 383 33.88 -19.96 -61.84
CA LYS A 383 35.32 -20.32 -61.84
C LYS A 383 36.11 -19.60 -62.92
N MET A 384 35.47 -19.25 -64.03
CA MET A 384 36.13 -18.45 -65.10
C MET A 384 36.19 -16.97 -64.76
N ILE A 385 35.25 -16.41 -63.98
CA ILE A 385 35.26 -15.02 -63.54
C ILE A 385 36.28 -14.81 -62.41
N GLN A 386 36.45 -15.78 -61.52
CA GLN A 386 37.36 -15.69 -60.37
C GLN A 386 38.84 -15.61 -60.82
N SER A 387 39.21 -16.27 -61.92
CA SER A 387 40.58 -16.21 -62.47
C SER A 387 40.91 -14.84 -63.09
N LYS A 388 39.89 -14.06 -63.50
CA LYS A 388 40.09 -12.70 -64.02
C LYS A 388 40.02 -11.58 -62.95
N SER A 389 39.43 -11.87 -61.77
CA SER A 389 39.29 -10.93 -60.67
C SER A 389 40.57 -10.72 -59.86
N GLU A 390 41.49 -11.66 -59.89
CA GLU A 390 42.78 -11.55 -59.17
C GLU A 390 43.73 -10.52 -59.83
N GLU A 391 43.59 -10.29 -61.15
CA GLU A 391 44.36 -9.25 -61.83
C GLU A 391 43.91 -7.82 -61.50
N ILE A 392 42.67 -7.60 -61.04
CA ILE A 392 42.12 -6.26 -60.72
C ILE A 392 42.48 -5.84 -59.29
N LYS A 393 42.73 -6.78 -58.36
CA LYS A 393 43.08 -6.49 -56.96
C LYS A 393 44.43 -5.79 -56.78
N VAL A 394 45.31 -5.83 -57.77
CA VAL A 394 46.62 -5.15 -57.69
C VAL A 394 46.51 -3.65 -57.92
N TYR A 395 45.45 -3.17 -58.58
CA TYR A 395 45.26 -1.73 -58.81
C TYR A 395 44.56 -1.01 -57.65
N ASP A 396 43.79 -1.68 -56.82
CA ASP A 396 43.08 -1.08 -55.69
C ASP A 396 43.96 -0.79 -54.43
N MET A 397 45.16 -1.42 -54.37
CA MET A 397 46.11 -1.15 -53.26
C MET A 397 46.85 0.17 -53.38
N LEU A 398 46.73 0.92 -54.47
CA LEU A 398 47.45 2.16 -54.69
C LEU A 398 46.65 3.44 -54.37
N ILE A 399 45.36 3.32 -54.03
CA ILE A 399 44.54 4.48 -53.63
C ILE A 399 44.32 4.43 -52.14
N GLY A 400 45.17 5.11 -51.37
CA GLY A 400 45.06 5.23 -49.94
C GLY A 400 43.68 5.73 -49.50
N LYS A 401 43.07 5.07 -48.54
CA LYS A 401 41.77 5.43 -47.95
C LYS A 401 41.84 6.85 -47.37
N LYS A 402 41.18 7.82 -48.05
CA LYS A 402 41.05 9.20 -47.52
C LYS A 402 39.97 9.25 -46.44
N VAL A 403 40.37 9.60 -45.21
CA VAL A 403 39.48 9.80 -44.08
C VAL A 403 38.79 11.15 -44.19
N LYS A 404 37.46 11.20 -44.10
CA LYS A 404 36.64 12.42 -44.18
C LYS A 404 36.43 13.04 -42.79
N TRP A 405 37.46 13.68 -42.27
CA TRP A 405 37.40 14.35 -40.95
C TRP A 405 36.59 15.65 -40.99
N GLU A 406 36.50 16.32 -42.12
CA GLU A 406 35.87 17.64 -42.26
C GLU A 406 34.40 17.62 -41.78
N ASN A 407 33.60 16.69 -42.25
CA ASN A 407 32.18 16.60 -41.91
C ASN A 407 31.95 16.28 -40.42
N LEU A 408 32.80 15.43 -39.87
CA LEU A 408 32.71 15.06 -38.46
C LEU A 408 33.02 16.23 -37.53
N LEU A 409 34.09 16.99 -37.84
CA LEU A 409 34.50 18.15 -37.05
C LEU A 409 33.46 19.28 -37.14
N ASP A 410 32.91 19.52 -38.30
CA ASP A 410 31.84 20.50 -38.54
C ASP A 410 30.56 20.14 -37.75
N ASP A 411 30.21 18.87 -37.70
CA ASP A 411 29.06 18.42 -36.91
C ASP A 411 29.30 18.47 -35.38
N ILE A 412 30.51 18.25 -34.90
CA ILE A 412 30.87 18.47 -33.50
C ILE A 412 30.76 19.96 -33.16
N ASP A 413 31.28 20.84 -34.00
CA ASP A 413 31.24 22.29 -33.80
C ASP A 413 29.78 22.81 -33.78
N LYS A 414 28.96 22.44 -34.77
CA LYS A 414 27.54 22.82 -34.83
C LYS A 414 26.72 22.35 -33.62
N ASN A 415 27.11 21.25 -32.98
CA ASN A 415 26.43 20.71 -31.82
C ASN A 415 27.02 21.16 -30.48
N THR A 416 28.11 21.94 -30.51
CA THR A 416 28.69 22.51 -29.29
C THR A 416 27.82 23.69 -28.82
N PRO A 417 27.29 23.65 -27.61
CA PRO A 417 26.48 24.74 -27.06
C PRO A 417 27.33 26.02 -26.92
N SER A 418 26.74 27.20 -27.18
CA SER A 418 27.41 28.51 -27.15
C SER A 418 28.08 28.88 -25.80
N LYS A 419 27.83 28.11 -24.75
CA LYS A 419 28.41 28.27 -23.39
C LYS A 419 29.45 27.20 -23.07
N VAL A 420 29.82 26.37 -24.04
CA VAL A 420 30.85 25.36 -23.97
C VAL A 420 31.98 25.76 -24.90
N GLU A 421 33.19 25.76 -24.40
CA GLU A 421 34.40 26.04 -25.15
C GLU A 421 35.30 24.81 -25.13
N LEU A 422 35.66 24.30 -26.29
CA LEU A 422 36.54 23.15 -26.43
C LEU A 422 37.99 23.62 -26.34
N THR A 423 38.74 23.07 -25.40
CA THR A 423 40.15 23.42 -25.17
C THR A 423 41.11 22.46 -25.83
N SER A 424 40.72 21.20 -25.96
CA SER A 424 41.54 20.16 -26.59
C SER A 424 40.68 19.15 -27.32
N LEU A 425 41.11 18.77 -28.51
CA LEU A 425 40.57 17.65 -29.28
C LEU A 425 41.75 16.81 -29.77
N SER A 426 41.82 15.57 -29.36
CA SER A 426 42.85 14.63 -29.77
C SER A 426 42.25 13.33 -30.29
N THR A 427 42.91 12.70 -31.21
CA THR A 427 42.44 11.44 -31.79
C THR A 427 43.48 10.34 -31.54
N THR A 428 42.98 9.16 -31.16
CA THR A 428 43.81 7.99 -30.90
C THR A 428 43.22 6.75 -31.53
N TYR A 429 44.04 5.77 -31.80
CA TYR A 429 43.59 4.43 -32.18
C TYR A 429 43.63 3.54 -30.93
N GLN A 430 42.50 2.91 -30.64
CA GLN A 430 42.38 1.97 -29.53
C GLN A 430 41.92 0.62 -30.07
N ASN A 431 42.66 -0.43 -29.78
CA ASN A 431 42.27 -1.78 -30.15
C ASN A 431 41.14 -2.26 -29.23
N LEU A 432 39.90 -2.25 -29.73
CA LEU A 432 38.70 -2.67 -29.00
C LEU A 432 38.55 -4.21 -29.00
N GLY A 433 39.61 -4.93 -28.61
CA GLY A 433 39.53 -6.34 -28.33
C GLY A 433 38.66 -6.57 -27.08
N THR A 434 37.67 -7.43 -27.24
CA THR A 434 36.78 -7.92 -26.19
C THR A 434 37.55 -8.38 -24.96
N ASN A 435 37.57 -7.55 -23.90
CA ASN A 435 37.75 -8.08 -22.54
C ASN A 435 37.34 -7.03 -21.49
N ASN A 436 36.25 -7.33 -20.83
CA ASN A 436 35.88 -6.75 -19.53
C ASN A 436 36.90 -7.21 -18.48
N LYS A 437 37.76 -6.31 -18.04
CA LYS A 437 38.33 -6.37 -16.70
C LYS A 437 38.71 -4.96 -16.25
N ALA A 438 38.10 -4.57 -15.16
CA ALA A 438 38.45 -3.39 -14.42
C ALA A 438 39.92 -3.46 -14.02
N ASP A 439 40.71 -2.51 -14.40
CA ASP A 439 42.03 -2.30 -13.88
C ASP A 439 42.08 -1.02 -13.06
N ASN A 440 42.19 -1.28 -11.76
CA ASN A 440 42.64 -0.33 -10.74
C ASN A 440 44.12 -0.18 -10.88
N SER A 441 44.64 0.92 -11.36
CA SER A 441 46.03 1.24 -11.17
C SER A 441 46.22 2.53 -10.39
N LYS A 442 46.73 2.30 -9.20
CA LYS A 442 47.34 3.24 -8.27
C LYS A 442 48.34 4.16 -8.95
N SER A 443 48.31 5.41 -8.58
CA SER A 443 49.50 6.22 -8.55
C SER A 443 49.66 6.84 -7.17
N ASN A 444 50.74 6.46 -6.54
CA ASN A 444 51.29 6.94 -5.28
C ASN A 444 51.79 8.39 -5.36
N LYS A 445 51.58 9.17 -4.31
CA LYS A 445 52.65 9.68 -3.44
C LYS A 445 52.07 10.63 -2.37
N THR A 446 52.19 10.20 -1.12
CA THR A 446 53.09 10.71 -0.03
C THR A 446 52.65 12.07 0.53
N THR A 447 52.33 12.25 1.79
CA THR A 447 53.12 12.06 3.01
C THR A 447 52.32 12.40 4.27
N THR A 448 52.57 11.61 5.34
CA THR A 448 52.67 11.96 6.77
C THR A 448 51.51 12.69 7.48
N ASP A 449 51.06 12.36 8.62
CA ASP A 449 51.63 11.78 9.84
C ASP A 449 50.52 11.42 10.85
N LYS A 450 50.79 10.34 11.57
CA LYS A 450 50.60 10.08 12.99
C LYS A 450 49.25 10.07 13.71
N SER A 451 49.10 8.95 14.30
CA SER A 451 48.94 8.62 15.73
C SER A 451 47.53 8.31 16.16
N SER A 452 47.20 7.26 16.70
CA SER A 452 47.64 6.27 17.67
C SER A 452 46.40 5.62 18.29
N ASN A 453 46.51 4.30 18.47
CA ASN A 453 46.01 3.50 19.59
C ASN A 453 44.50 3.45 19.85
N ASN A 454 43.85 2.37 20.13
CA ASN A 454 44.16 1.10 20.80
C ASN A 454 43.00 0.16 20.61
N GLU A 455 43.26 -1.11 20.35
CA GLU A 455 42.93 -2.30 21.11
C GLU A 455 41.51 -2.39 21.69
N THR A 456 40.78 -3.45 21.45
CA THR A 456 40.92 -4.75 22.11
C THR A 456 39.90 -5.77 21.54
N LYS A 457 40.43 -6.91 21.14
CA LYS A 457 40.08 -8.32 21.35
C LYS A 457 38.75 -8.68 22.04
N SER A 458 38.02 -9.63 21.49
CA SER A 458 38.02 -11.06 21.84
C SER A 458 36.83 -11.73 21.14
N SER A 459 37.01 -12.73 20.29
CA SER A 459 37.08 -14.16 20.53
C SER A 459 35.89 -14.77 21.30
N THR A 460 35.24 -15.70 20.66
CA THR A 460 35.04 -17.14 20.93
C THR A 460 33.95 -17.66 20.03
N LYS A 461 34.21 -18.58 19.17
CA LYS A 461 34.17 -20.05 19.16
C LYS A 461 32.99 -20.67 19.90
N SER A 462 32.22 -21.49 19.23
CA SER A 462 32.22 -22.96 19.19
C SER A 462 30.93 -23.46 18.55
N ASP A 463 30.98 -24.30 17.56
CA ASP A 463 30.78 -25.75 17.55
C ASP A 463 29.34 -26.15 17.91
N SER A 464 28.66 -27.08 17.30
CA SER A 464 28.98 -28.27 16.50
C SER A 464 27.66 -29.02 16.25
N ASN A 465 27.72 -29.88 15.24
CA ASN A 465 27.00 -31.14 15.07
C ASN A 465 25.48 -31.05 14.81
N GLY A 466 24.98 -31.62 13.78
CA GLY A 466 25.11 -33.01 13.27
C GLY A 466 23.71 -33.58 13.25
N ASP A 467 23.24 -34.12 12.24
CA ASP A 467 23.13 -35.50 11.91
C ASP A 467 22.14 -35.76 10.76
N LYS A 468 22.57 -36.67 9.96
CA LYS A 468 22.02 -37.51 8.92
C LYS A 468 20.58 -37.97 9.08
N THR A 469 19.92 -38.23 7.96
CA THR A 469 19.53 -39.52 7.37
C THR A 469 18.67 -39.25 6.16
N ASP A 470 19.10 -39.69 5.00
CA ASP A 470 18.84 -40.93 4.24
C ASP A 470 17.39 -41.22 3.87
N ASN A 471 17.28 -41.45 2.63
CA ASN A 471 16.61 -42.50 1.84
C ASN A 471 15.76 -41.89 0.72
N ASP A 472 16.13 -42.11 -0.47
CA ASP A 472 16.14 -43.31 -1.32
C ASP A 472 14.91 -43.44 -2.22
N LEU A 473 15.27 -43.72 -3.46
CA LEU A 473 14.66 -44.59 -4.44
C LEU A 473 13.76 -44.00 -5.55
N ASN A 474 14.30 -44.11 -6.66
CA ASN A 474 14.03 -44.89 -7.87
C ASN A 474 13.42 -44.15 -9.04
N GLU A 475 14.18 -44.20 -10.10
CA GLU A 475 14.07 -45.03 -11.34
C GLU A 475 12.88 -44.65 -12.23
N ASP A 476 13.04 -44.43 -13.50
CA ASP A 476 13.47 -45.29 -14.59
C ASP A 476 13.58 -44.50 -15.91
N LYS A 477 14.68 -44.69 -16.62
CA LYS A 477 14.89 -45.23 -17.98
C LYS A 477 13.93 -44.67 -19.06
N THR A 478 14.36 -44.43 -20.23
CA THR A 478 15.18 -45.16 -21.22
C THR A 478 15.44 -44.27 -22.43
N THR A 479 16.64 -44.35 -22.86
CA THR A 479 17.26 -44.93 -24.05
C THR A 479 17.11 -44.18 -25.36
N ASN A 480 18.26 -43.89 -25.86
CA ASN A 480 19.09 -44.46 -26.94
C ASN A 480 18.86 -43.82 -28.29
N VAL A 481 19.75 -43.57 -29.12
CA VAL A 481 20.97 -44.14 -29.71
C VAL A 481 21.08 -43.41 -31.05
N SER A 482 22.07 -43.06 -31.69
CA SER A 482 23.44 -43.51 -31.90
C SER A 482 24.08 -42.63 -32.96
N GLU A 483 25.33 -42.48 -32.83
CA GLU A 483 26.43 -42.88 -33.77
C GLU A 483 26.56 -42.04 -35.04
N ALA A 484 27.65 -41.66 -35.46
CA ALA A 484 29.08 -41.85 -35.26
C ALA A 484 29.73 -41.32 -36.55
N LEU A 485 30.89 -40.89 -36.49
CA LEU A 485 32.10 -41.26 -37.19
C LEU A 485 33.04 -40.05 -37.40
N THR A 486 34.03 -40.05 -36.62
CA THR A 486 35.47 -40.21 -36.87
C THR A 486 36.17 -39.25 -37.83
N GLY A 487 37.23 -38.71 -37.33
CA GLY A 487 38.30 -38.10 -38.08
C GLY A 487 39.32 -37.39 -37.19
N ASN A 488 40.23 -38.16 -36.66
CA ASN A 488 41.47 -37.74 -36.02
C ASN A 488 42.28 -36.80 -36.94
N SER A 489 42.83 -35.74 -36.39
CA SER A 489 44.30 -35.58 -36.41
C SER A 489 44.75 -34.49 -35.45
N GLU A 490 45.55 -34.93 -34.52
CA GLU A 490 46.43 -34.10 -33.71
C GLU A 490 47.31 -33.23 -34.59
N THR A 491 47.41 -31.96 -34.29
CA THR A 491 48.71 -31.27 -34.33
C THR A 491 48.71 -30.09 -33.37
N ASN A 492 49.57 -30.21 -32.39
CA ASN A 492 50.16 -29.16 -31.64
C ASN A 492 50.57 -27.99 -32.53
N SER A 493 50.22 -26.75 -32.17
CA SER A 493 51.24 -25.69 -32.20
C SER A 493 50.67 -24.40 -31.63
N ASN A 494 51.31 -23.99 -30.54
CA ASN A 494 51.72 -22.64 -30.23
C ASN A 494 50.75 -21.47 -30.47
N ASN A 495 50.22 -20.95 -29.38
CA ASN A 495 49.87 -19.57 -29.21
C ASN A 495 51.02 -18.69 -29.73
N THR A 496 50.81 -18.07 -30.86
CA THR A 496 51.49 -16.84 -31.20
C THR A 496 50.40 -15.79 -31.35
N ASP A 497 50.36 -14.87 -30.38
CA ASP A 497 49.77 -13.56 -30.54
C ASP A 497 50.31 -13.01 -31.86
N LYS A 498 49.40 -12.93 -32.85
CA LYS A 498 49.68 -12.09 -34.02
C LYS A 498 49.56 -10.63 -33.55
N ASP A 499 50.68 -10.09 -33.09
CA ASP A 499 50.87 -8.66 -33.06
C ASP A 499 50.57 -8.12 -34.46
N ASP A 500 49.52 -7.35 -34.56
CA ASP A 500 49.17 -6.58 -35.74
C ASP A 500 50.29 -5.57 -36.00
N LYS A 501 51.26 -5.95 -36.86
CA LYS A 501 52.48 -5.21 -37.17
C LYS A 501 52.23 -4.00 -38.09
N THR A 502 51.01 -3.53 -38.25
CA THR A 502 50.75 -2.28 -38.95
C THR A 502 51.26 -1.12 -38.10
N PRO A 503 52.12 -0.24 -38.67
CA PRO A 503 52.58 0.94 -37.96
C PRO A 503 51.40 1.81 -37.49
N LEU A 504 51.55 2.44 -36.32
CA LEU A 504 50.45 3.20 -35.67
C LEU A 504 49.94 4.35 -36.58
N TYR A 505 50.73 4.85 -37.48
CA TYR A 505 50.37 5.91 -38.44
C TYR A 505 49.50 5.42 -39.61
N ASP A 506 49.43 4.13 -39.86
CA ASP A 506 48.55 3.53 -40.88
C ASP A 506 47.18 3.15 -40.34
N LYS A 507 46.99 3.28 -39.05
CA LYS A 507 45.71 2.95 -38.41
C LYS A 507 44.80 4.17 -38.37
N ILE A 508 43.60 4.03 -38.86
CA ILE A 508 42.58 5.09 -38.79
C ILE A 508 42.16 5.27 -37.31
N PRO A 509 42.30 6.48 -36.74
CA PRO A 509 41.85 6.73 -35.37
C PRO A 509 40.38 6.39 -35.18
N ASN A 510 40.07 5.67 -34.11
CA ASN A 510 38.70 5.25 -33.78
C ASN A 510 38.18 5.84 -32.46
N VAL A 511 38.99 6.66 -31.83
CA VAL A 511 38.65 7.33 -30.56
C VAL A 511 39.01 8.80 -30.65
N ILE A 512 38.11 9.67 -30.21
CA ILE A 512 38.31 11.10 -30.06
C ILE A 512 38.18 11.48 -28.60
N ASN A 513 39.18 12.14 -28.03
CA ASN A 513 39.13 12.71 -26.71
C ASN A 513 38.90 14.22 -26.82
N ILE A 514 37.93 14.71 -26.06
CA ILE A 514 37.55 16.12 -26.02
C ILE A 514 37.68 16.62 -24.57
N GLU A 515 38.32 17.76 -24.42
CA GLU A 515 38.35 18.51 -23.17
C GLU A 515 37.85 19.92 -23.40
N GLY A 516 37.18 20.50 -22.44
CA GLY A 516 36.62 21.83 -22.57
C GLY A 516 36.15 22.43 -21.27
N ASN A 517 35.72 23.67 -21.37
CA ASN A 517 35.17 24.45 -20.26
C ASN A 517 33.69 24.76 -20.55
N ALA A 518 32.88 24.80 -19.51
CA ALA A 518 31.48 25.20 -19.61
C ALA A 518 31.11 26.14 -18.47
N LYS A 519 30.18 27.07 -18.73
CA LYS A 519 29.72 27.99 -17.66
C LYS A 519 28.86 27.34 -16.60
N ASP A 520 28.26 26.20 -16.91
CA ASP A 520 27.44 25.42 -16.00
C ASP A 520 27.50 23.93 -16.40
N SER A 521 27.39 23.04 -15.42
CA SER A 521 27.43 21.59 -15.64
C SER A 521 26.27 21.10 -16.54
N SER A 522 25.15 21.80 -16.58
CA SER A 522 23.99 21.47 -17.42
C SER A 522 24.32 21.56 -18.91
N TYR A 523 25.21 22.49 -19.32
CA TYR A 523 25.64 22.61 -20.71
C TYR A 523 26.54 21.45 -21.13
N VAL A 524 27.33 20.88 -20.21
CA VAL A 524 28.08 19.65 -20.46
C VAL A 524 27.16 18.47 -20.71
N GLY A 525 26.08 18.38 -19.92
CA GLY A 525 25.02 17.37 -20.11
C GLY A 525 24.31 17.51 -21.46
N GLN A 526 23.99 18.75 -21.87
CA GLN A 526 23.39 19.03 -23.17
C GLN A 526 24.34 18.67 -24.31
N PHE A 527 25.62 19.02 -24.20
CA PHE A 527 26.62 18.66 -25.17
C PHE A 527 26.81 17.16 -25.32
N LEU A 528 26.91 16.45 -24.19
CA LEU A 528 26.97 14.99 -24.17
C LEU A 528 25.74 14.36 -24.86
N TYR A 529 24.56 14.86 -24.57
CA TYR A 529 23.31 14.38 -25.19
C TYR A 529 23.30 14.57 -26.71
N LYS A 530 23.70 15.75 -27.19
CA LYS A 530 23.78 16.06 -28.62
C LYS A 530 24.82 15.18 -29.32
N LEU A 531 26.02 15.01 -28.74
CA LEU A 531 27.05 14.14 -29.29
C LEU A 531 26.62 12.67 -29.37
N LYS A 532 25.89 12.18 -28.37
CA LYS A 532 25.31 10.83 -28.43
C LYS A 532 24.30 10.65 -29.56
N GLY A 533 23.66 11.73 -30.00
CA GLY A 533 22.71 11.70 -31.10
C GLY A 533 23.35 11.67 -32.50
N LEU A 534 24.66 11.94 -32.61
CA LEU A 534 25.36 11.92 -33.89
C LEU A 534 25.61 10.48 -34.35
N TYR A 535 25.39 10.22 -35.66
CA TYR A 535 25.49 8.85 -36.19
C TYR A 535 26.91 8.31 -36.24
N TYR A 536 27.92 9.19 -36.13
CA TYR A 536 29.34 8.83 -36.14
C TYR A 536 29.78 8.00 -34.93
N PHE A 537 29.14 8.19 -33.80
CA PHE A 537 29.62 7.62 -32.54
C PHE A 537 28.89 6.35 -32.15
N LYS A 538 29.68 5.36 -31.74
CA LYS A 538 29.19 4.13 -31.12
C LYS A 538 28.85 4.35 -29.64
N ASP A 539 29.66 5.15 -28.96
CA ASP A 539 29.47 5.53 -27.56
C ASP A 539 30.18 6.85 -27.25
N VAL A 540 29.65 7.61 -26.28
CA VAL A 540 30.24 8.84 -25.79
C VAL A 540 30.28 8.77 -24.28
N LYS A 541 31.49 8.76 -23.70
CA LYS A 541 31.71 8.64 -22.27
C LYS A 541 32.25 9.93 -21.69
N LEU A 542 31.59 10.42 -20.66
CA LEU A 542 32.06 11.53 -19.85
C LEU A 542 32.93 10.99 -18.71
N HIS A 543 34.17 11.47 -18.60
CA HIS A 543 35.12 11.01 -17.59
C HIS A 543 35.11 11.87 -16.34
N SER A 544 35.04 13.18 -16.50
CA SER A 544 35.05 14.10 -15.37
C SER A 544 34.36 15.41 -15.67
N ILE A 545 33.74 15.99 -14.65
CA ILE A 545 33.37 17.40 -14.57
C ILE A 545 33.94 17.91 -13.26
N LYS A 546 34.73 18.95 -13.33
CA LYS A 546 35.32 19.60 -12.15
C LYS A 546 34.97 21.07 -12.15
N SER A 547 34.53 21.58 -11.02
CA SER A 547 34.31 23.02 -10.82
C SER A 547 35.66 23.69 -10.58
N ASN A 548 35.94 24.75 -11.31
CA ASN A 548 37.12 25.58 -11.06
C ASN A 548 36.68 26.72 -10.13
N ALA A 549 37.26 26.75 -8.92
CA ALA A 549 36.86 27.69 -7.88
C ALA A 549 37.27 29.16 -8.18
N GLU A 550 38.20 29.39 -9.12
CA GLU A 550 38.69 30.73 -9.43
C GLU A 550 37.90 31.44 -10.54
N ASP A 551 37.28 30.70 -11.51
CA ASP A 551 36.63 31.29 -12.67
C ASP A 551 35.12 30.99 -12.79
N SER A 552 34.53 30.32 -11.81
CA SER A 552 33.12 29.86 -11.85
C SER A 552 32.75 29.03 -13.09
N ASN A 553 33.74 28.40 -13.72
CA ASN A 553 33.58 27.54 -14.88
C ASN A 553 33.78 26.06 -14.52
N TYR A 554 33.20 25.19 -15.31
CA TYR A 554 33.36 23.73 -15.16
C TYR A 554 34.27 23.19 -16.26
N THR A 555 35.35 22.55 -15.90
CA THR A 555 36.17 21.76 -16.83
C THR A 555 35.62 20.36 -16.97
N PHE A 556 35.54 19.87 -18.20
CA PHE A 556 35.09 18.51 -18.49
C PHE A 556 36.02 17.78 -19.43
N SER A 557 36.02 16.45 -19.33
CA SER A 557 36.72 15.56 -20.26
C SER A 557 35.81 14.42 -20.67
N MET A 558 35.76 14.15 -21.99
CA MET A 558 34.94 13.08 -22.55
C MET A 558 35.65 12.35 -23.69
N THR A 559 35.29 11.11 -23.89
CA THR A 559 35.82 10.25 -24.96
C THR A 559 34.68 9.76 -25.85
N LEU A 560 34.86 9.92 -27.14
CA LEU A 560 33.93 9.52 -28.18
C LEU A 560 34.51 8.34 -28.94
N TYR A 561 33.77 7.27 -29.04
CA TYR A 561 34.14 6.06 -29.76
C TYR A 561 33.44 6.07 -31.13
N LEU A 562 34.22 6.06 -32.19
CA LEU A 562 33.69 6.04 -33.56
C LEU A 562 33.14 4.66 -33.92
N LYS A 563 32.14 4.62 -34.79
CA LYS A 563 31.67 3.38 -35.41
C LYS A 563 32.68 2.98 -36.51
N GLU A 564 32.84 1.68 -36.71
CA GLU A 564 33.69 1.16 -37.78
C GLU A 564 33.16 1.62 -39.15
N GLY A 565 34.06 2.01 -40.04
CA GLY A 565 33.72 2.41 -41.42
C GLY A 565 33.10 3.81 -41.61
N VAL A 566 32.77 4.53 -40.50
CA VAL A 566 32.05 5.83 -40.58
C VAL A 566 32.85 6.95 -41.24
N LEU A 567 34.17 6.92 -41.14
CA LEU A 567 35.06 7.91 -41.74
C LEU A 567 35.62 7.47 -43.10
N THR A 568 35.34 6.26 -43.52
CA THR A 568 35.73 5.71 -44.81
C THR A 568 34.48 5.34 -45.59
N ASN A 569 34.49 5.48 -46.90
CA ASN A 569 33.39 5.03 -47.72
C ASN A 569 33.50 3.50 -47.90
N GLU A 570 33.18 2.72 -46.88
CA GLU A 570 32.85 1.30 -47.01
C GLU A 570 31.36 1.09 -46.83
#